data_5fec8ba867a2e561fd583e3d7719423f
#
_entry.id   5fec8ba867a2e561fd583e3d7719423f
#
_cell.length_a   1.000
_cell.length_b   1.000
_cell.length_c   1.000
_cell.angle_alpha   90.00
_cell.angle_beta   90.00
_cell.angle_gamma   90.00
#
_symmetry.space_group_name_H-M   'P 1'
#
loop_
_entity.id
_entity.type
_entity.pdbx_description
1 polymer ?
#
loop_
_entity_poly.entity_id
_entity_poly.type
_entity_poly.pdbx_seq_one_letter_code
_entity_poly.pdbx_strand_id
1 'polypeptide(L)' 'MQKTQNLQDTFLNYIRREKIPVTLFLMNGFQLRGVVRSFDSFVVLIDADGRQQMIYKHAISTVAPAQPVSLELQG' A
#
# COMPACT_ATOMS: atom_id res chain seq x y z
N MET A 1 15.85 -14.54 16.04
CA MET A 1 15.20 -14.44 15.46
C MET A 1 15.33 -13.79 14.42
N GLN A 2 15.12 -13.82 13.71
CA GLN A 2 15.24 -13.26 12.71
C GLN A 2 14.22 -12.60 12.33
N LYS A 3 14.23 -11.63 11.89
CA LYS A 3 13.30 -11.00 11.46
C LYS A 3 13.15 -11.11 10.10
N THR A 4 12.16 -11.53 9.63
CA THR A 4 11.93 -11.68 8.26
C THR A 4 11.48 -10.43 7.69
N GLN A 5 12.02 -10.09 6.56
CA GLN A 5 11.61 -8.93 5.91
C GLN A 5 10.29 -9.20 5.29
N ASN A 6 9.30 -8.44 5.57
CA ASN A 6 7.96 -8.60 5.02
C ASN A 6 7.87 -7.76 3.75
N LEU A 7 7.74 -8.41 2.62
CA LEU A 7 7.69 -7.70 1.34
C LEU A 7 6.55 -6.71 1.28
N GLN A 8 5.40 -7.09 1.81
CA GLN A 8 4.26 -6.21 1.80
C GLN A 8 4.54 -4.92 2.57
N ASP A 9 5.12 -5.05 3.75
CA ASP A 9 5.41 -3.87 4.56
C ASP A 9 6.52 -3.04 3.94
N THR A 10 7.51 -3.67 3.34
CA THR A 10 8.58 -2.96 2.67
C THR A 10 8.03 -2.16 1.51
N PHE A 11 7.16 -2.75 0.73
CA PHE A 11 6.55 -2.11 -0.41
C PHE A 11 5.67 -0.94 0.04
N LEU A 12 4.79 -1.18 1.01
CA LEU A 12 3.89 -0.13 1.51
C LEU A 12 4.67 1.02 2.13
N ASN A 13 5.74 0.70 2.84
CA ASN A 13 6.53 1.74 3.47
C ASN A 13 7.23 2.60 2.43
N TYR A 14 7.69 1.98 1.35
CA TYR A 14 8.35 2.71 0.30
C TYR A 14 7.39 3.68 -0.41
N ILE A 15 6.22 3.19 -0.82
CA ILE A 15 5.26 4.04 -1.52
C ILE A 15 4.73 5.13 -0.60
N ARG A 16 4.61 4.85 0.69
CA ARG A 16 4.17 5.85 1.64
C ARG A 16 5.23 6.95 1.79
N ARG A 17 6.47 6.54 1.97
CA ARG A 17 7.54 7.48 2.20
C ARG A 17 7.81 8.35 0.97
N GLU A 18 7.77 7.73 -0.20
CA GLU A 18 8.04 8.44 -1.43
C GLU A 18 6.80 9.12 -2.02
N LYS A 19 5.65 8.95 -1.35
CA LYS A 19 4.39 9.57 -1.77
C LYS A 19 4.02 9.21 -3.20
N ILE A 20 4.20 7.96 -3.54
CA ILE A 20 3.89 7.48 -4.88
C ILE A 20 2.41 7.16 -4.96
N PRO A 21 1.69 7.77 -5.91
CA PRO A 21 0.26 7.46 -6.05
C PRO A 21 0.07 6.00 -6.41
N VAL A 22 -0.97 5.40 -5.86
CA VAL A 22 -1.26 4.00 -6.14
C VAL A 22 -2.74 3.84 -6.44
N THR A 23 -3.06 2.73 -7.09
CA THR A 23 -4.44 2.32 -7.25
C THR A 23 -4.60 1.05 -6.43
N LEU A 24 -5.57 1.06 -5.53
CA LEU A 24 -5.92 -0.12 -4.76
C LEU A 24 -7.08 -0.79 -5.45
N PHE A 25 -6.89 -2.04 -5.84
CA PHE A 25 -7.97 -2.82 -6.43
C PHE A 25 -8.57 -3.63 -5.29
N LEU A 26 -9.83 -3.46 -5.04
CA LEU A 26 -10.51 -4.10 -3.93
C LEU A 26 -11.17 -5.40 -4.35
N MET A 27 -11.39 -6.27 -3.40
CA MET A 27 -11.97 -7.58 -3.69
C MET A 27 -13.36 -7.50 -4.28
N ASN A 28 -14.08 -6.41 -4.00
CA ASN A 28 -15.42 -6.25 -4.56
C ASN A 28 -15.42 -5.59 -5.94
N GLY A 29 -14.24 -5.37 -6.50
CA GLY A 29 -14.15 -4.79 -7.84
C GLY A 29 -13.98 -3.29 -7.88
N PHE A 30 -14.09 -2.61 -6.75
CA PHE A 30 -13.90 -1.17 -6.73
C PHE A 30 -12.43 -0.84 -6.77
N GLN A 31 -12.11 0.35 -7.19
CA GLN A 31 -10.74 0.83 -7.24
C GLN A 31 -10.66 2.16 -6.53
N LEU A 32 -9.57 2.37 -5.81
CA LEU A 32 -9.31 3.64 -5.15
C LEU A 32 -7.94 4.10 -5.58
N ARG A 33 -7.82 5.37 -5.94
CA ARG A 33 -6.55 5.89 -6.37
C ARG A 33 -6.14 7.00 -5.42
N GLY A 34 -4.94 6.96 -4.93
CA GLY A 34 -4.48 7.96 -4.00
C GLY A 34 -3.10 7.67 -3.47
N VAL A 35 -2.79 8.26 -2.32
CA VAL A 35 -1.48 8.14 -1.71
C VAL A 35 -1.64 7.50 -0.33
N VAL A 36 -0.82 6.50 -0.05
CA VAL A 36 -0.88 5.83 1.25
C VAL A 36 -0.30 6.76 2.30
N ARG A 37 -1.06 6.98 3.37
CA ARG A 37 -0.63 7.84 4.45
C ARG A 37 0.00 7.05 5.57
N SER A 38 -0.54 5.88 5.84
CA SER A 38 -0.08 5.06 6.94
C SER A 38 -0.62 3.66 6.75
N PHE A 39 -0.11 2.71 7.50
CA PHE A 39 -0.66 1.37 7.48
C PHE A 39 -0.18 0.63 8.73
N ASP A 40 -0.86 -0.44 9.05
CA ASP A 40 -0.39 -1.31 10.12
C ASP A 40 -0.64 -2.75 9.67
N SER A 41 -0.71 -3.68 10.60
CA SER A 41 -0.87 -5.09 10.25
C SER A 41 -2.18 -5.42 9.56
N PHE A 42 -3.20 -4.60 9.77
CA PHE A 42 -4.54 -4.94 9.30
C PHE A 42 -5.14 -3.94 8.32
N VAL A 43 -4.69 -2.71 8.34
CA VAL A 43 -5.35 -1.67 7.54
C VAL A 43 -4.35 -0.79 6.81
N VAL A 44 -4.84 -0.12 5.78
CA VAL A 44 -4.08 0.88 5.04
C VAL A 44 -4.91 2.15 5.06
N LEU A 45 -4.29 3.26 5.44
CA LEU A 45 -4.96 4.54 5.43
C LEU A 45 -4.52 5.28 4.17
N ILE A 46 -5.45 5.62 3.33
CA ILE A 46 -5.13 6.24 2.05
C ILE A 46 -5.88 7.56 1.88
N ASP A 47 -5.21 8.53 1.28
CA ASP A 47 -5.85 9.77 0.90
C ASP A 47 -6.24 9.62 -0.55
N ALA A 48 -7.53 9.56 -0.81
CA ALA A 48 -8.05 9.37 -2.16
C ALA A 48 -9.14 10.39 -2.42
N ASP A 49 -9.01 11.13 -3.48
CA ASP A 49 -9.99 12.13 -3.88
C ASP A 49 -10.32 13.12 -2.77
N GLY A 50 -9.26 13.57 -2.10
CA GLY A 50 -9.44 14.58 -1.05
C GLY A 50 -10.03 14.03 0.24
N ARG A 51 -10.18 12.72 0.34
CA ARG A 51 -10.70 12.11 1.55
C ARG A 51 -9.76 11.08 2.08
N GLN A 52 -9.74 10.94 3.37
CA GLN A 52 -8.93 9.93 4.01
C GLN A 52 -9.80 8.72 4.23
N GLN A 53 -9.35 7.57 3.79
CA GLN A 53 -10.11 6.34 3.93
C GLN A 53 -9.24 5.24 4.50
N MET A 54 -9.82 4.43 5.36
CA MET A 54 -9.12 3.32 5.96
C MET A 54 -9.65 2.05 5.33
N ILE A 55 -8.78 1.27 4.74
CA ILE A 55 -9.17 0.06 4.02
C ILE A 55 -8.52 -1.14 4.69
N TYR A 56 -9.30 -2.18 4.94
CA TYR A 56 -8.75 -3.39 5.54
C TYR A 56 -7.90 -4.10 4.49
N LYS A 57 -6.75 -4.56 4.89
CA LYS A 57 -5.84 -5.22 3.97
C LYS A 57 -6.46 -6.44 3.29
N HIS A 58 -7.28 -7.18 4.02
CA HIS A 58 -7.89 -8.35 3.41
C HIS A 58 -8.95 -8.01 2.37
N ALA A 59 -9.30 -6.75 2.26
CA ALA A 59 -10.23 -6.33 1.21
C ALA A 59 -9.48 -5.85 -0.03
N ILE A 60 -8.16 -5.81 0.01
CA ILE A 60 -7.35 -5.33 -1.10
C ILE A 60 -6.79 -6.52 -1.85
N SER A 61 -7.04 -6.58 -3.15
CA SER A 61 -6.47 -7.65 -3.95
C SER A 61 -5.14 -7.23 -4.56
N THR A 62 -4.99 -5.98 -4.93
CA THR A 62 -3.78 -5.52 -5.60
C THR A 62 -3.49 -4.07 -5.25
N VAL A 63 -2.21 -3.76 -5.09
CA VAL A 63 -1.78 -2.38 -4.92
C VAL A 63 -0.89 -2.08 -6.13
N ALA A 64 -1.34 -1.19 -6.99
CA ALA A 64 -0.62 -0.89 -8.23
C ALA A 64 -0.07 0.52 -8.17
N PRO A 65 1.25 0.68 -8.02
CA PRO A 65 1.84 2.02 -7.97
C PRO A 65 1.85 2.65 -9.35
N ALA A 66 1.76 3.98 -9.39
CA ALA A 66 1.74 4.70 -10.63
C ALA A 66 3.07 4.62 -11.36
N GLN A 67 4.13 4.31 -10.66
CA GLN A 67 5.44 4.14 -11.27
C GLN A 67 6.12 2.95 -10.65
N PRO A 68 7.06 2.36 -11.33
CA PRO A 68 7.73 1.17 -10.80
C PRO A 68 8.39 1.45 -9.46
N VAL A 69 8.34 0.46 -8.58
CA VAL A 69 8.97 0.56 -7.29
C VAL A 69 10.17 -0.38 -7.30
N SER A 70 11.31 0.17 -7.00
CA SER A 70 12.52 -0.63 -7.00
C SER A 70 12.87 -0.91 -5.55
N LEU A 71 12.70 -2.14 -5.13
CA LEU A 71 12.99 -2.53 -3.77
C LEU A 71 14.29 -3.28 -3.71
N GLU A 72 15.10 -2.94 -2.72
CA GLU A 72 16.31 -3.68 -2.51
C GLU A 72 16.07 -4.57 -1.35
N LEU A 73 15.86 -5.82 -1.62
CA LEU A 73 15.62 -6.78 -0.58
C LEU A 73 16.91 -7.50 -0.28
N GLN A 74 17.24 -7.57 1.00
CA GLN A 74 18.43 -8.25 1.37
C GLN A 74 18.06 -9.68 1.50
N GLY A 75 18.49 -10.45 0.64
CA GLY A 75 18.06 -11.82 0.54
C GLY A 75 18.49 -12.70 1.59
#